data_540ec541cc92d646dc37a9b957b4901f
#
_entry.id   540ec541cc92d646dc37a9b957b4901f
#
_cell.length_a   1.000
_cell.length_b   1.000
_cell.length_c   1.000
_cell.angle_alpha   90.00
_cell.angle_beta   90.00
_cell.angle_gamma   90.00
#
_symmetry.space_group_name_H-M   'P 1'
#
loop_
_entity.id
_entity.type
_entity.pdbx_description
1 polymer ?
#
loop_
_entity_poly.entity_id
_entity_poly.type
_entity_poly.pdbx_seq_one_letter_code
_entity_poly.pdbx_strand_id
1 'polypeptide(L)'
;MLKKLWFWALMVVVSITLLLAYGAIRQVQVWLYEPIPLSEPTLVTIAEGSGLGRISNKLYKAGVIADADSFKYYAKWRQLDRRIKAGEYQFSGSLNSTQVLAQLVAGKVLEYQITVPEGLRYEDFVRLLGQHHAMQGKPIPKASQWLSSMHSRWQHPEGLLFPSTYRFARHNVPLDIIEQAHLKQLQVLQSAWAERADDLPYDSPYDALIMASIIEKETGLASERATIAGVFVRRLQKGMKLQTDPTVIYGMGAAFKGNIRRSDLTTDTPYNTYVHRGLPPTPIALPGRAAIDAALHPAEGSSLFFVARGDGSHAFADTYPQHQANVRKYQLKK
;
A
#
# COMPACT_ATOMS: atom_id res chain seq x y z
N MET A 1 -72.99 -38.19 -22.82
CA MET A 1 -72.73 -37.59 -21.50
C MET A 1 -71.27 -37.73 -21.03
N LEU A 2 -70.66 -38.90 -21.08
CA LEU A 2 -69.29 -39.17 -20.61
C LEU A 2 -68.25 -38.22 -21.27
N LYS A 3 -68.29 -37.98 -22.60
CA LYS A 3 -67.31 -37.12 -23.33
C LYS A 3 -67.32 -35.65 -22.78
N LYS A 4 -68.46 -35.13 -22.42
CA LYS A 4 -68.59 -33.80 -21.83
C LYS A 4 -68.01 -33.74 -20.38
N LEU A 5 -68.19 -34.80 -19.62
CA LEU A 5 -67.65 -34.91 -18.27
C LEU A 5 -66.11 -34.93 -18.29
N TRP A 6 -65.50 -35.72 -19.18
CA TRP A 6 -64.06 -35.80 -19.36
C TRP A 6 -63.50 -34.45 -19.86
N PHE A 7 -64.18 -33.71 -20.72
CA PHE A 7 -63.78 -32.39 -21.15
C PHE A 7 -63.71 -31.40 -19.99
N TRP A 8 -64.74 -31.36 -19.14
CA TRP A 8 -64.78 -30.49 -17.97
C TRP A 8 -63.73 -30.90 -16.91
N ALA A 9 -63.53 -32.17 -16.68
CA ALA A 9 -62.46 -32.66 -15.81
C ALA A 9 -61.07 -32.26 -16.30
N LEU A 10 -60.80 -32.37 -17.61
CA LEU A 10 -59.55 -31.91 -18.19
C LEU A 10 -59.36 -30.39 -18.03
N MET A 11 -60.40 -29.61 -18.29
CA MET A 11 -60.35 -28.14 -18.10
C MET A 11 -60.04 -27.77 -16.65
N VAL A 12 -60.62 -28.43 -15.68
CA VAL A 12 -60.33 -28.23 -14.25
C VAL A 12 -58.88 -28.57 -13.92
N VAL A 13 -58.37 -29.68 -14.38
CA VAL A 13 -56.99 -30.09 -14.18
C VAL A 13 -56.00 -29.06 -14.79
N VAL A 14 -56.27 -28.63 -16.05
CA VAL A 14 -55.46 -27.59 -16.70
C VAL A 14 -55.50 -26.27 -15.93
N SER A 15 -56.67 -25.83 -15.45
CA SER A 15 -56.79 -24.60 -14.67
C SER A 15 -56.04 -24.70 -13.36
N ILE A 16 -56.13 -25.82 -12.64
CA ILE A 16 -55.38 -26.03 -11.40
C ILE A 16 -53.86 -26.02 -11.68
N THR A 17 -53.42 -26.67 -12.74
CA THR A 17 -52.01 -26.70 -13.11
C THR A 17 -51.50 -25.29 -13.44
N LEU A 18 -52.26 -24.47 -14.17
CA LEU A 18 -51.90 -23.09 -14.48
C LEU A 18 -51.84 -22.22 -13.23
N LEU A 19 -52.78 -22.38 -12.29
CA LEU A 19 -52.77 -21.67 -11.02
C LEU A 19 -51.57 -22.04 -10.17
N LEU A 20 -51.21 -23.31 -10.09
CA LEU A 20 -50.04 -23.78 -9.38
C LEU A 20 -48.74 -23.25 -10.01
N ALA A 21 -48.66 -23.31 -11.36
CA ALA A 21 -47.55 -22.74 -12.11
C ALA A 21 -47.42 -21.21 -11.88
N TYR A 22 -48.52 -20.49 -11.94
CA TYR A 22 -48.56 -19.04 -11.64
C TYR A 22 -48.08 -18.76 -10.20
N GLY A 23 -48.57 -19.51 -9.21
CA GLY A 23 -48.13 -19.39 -7.82
C GLY A 23 -46.66 -19.63 -7.65
N ALA A 24 -46.10 -20.69 -8.28
CA ALA A 24 -44.67 -20.99 -8.24
C ALA A 24 -43.82 -19.87 -8.89
N ILE A 25 -44.23 -19.36 -10.05
CA ILE A 25 -43.55 -18.25 -10.72
C ILE A 25 -43.57 -16.99 -9.84
N ARG A 26 -44.70 -16.66 -9.28
CA ARG A 26 -44.84 -15.49 -8.35
C ARG A 26 -43.93 -15.66 -7.14
N GLN A 27 -43.87 -16.86 -6.54
CA GLN A 27 -43.00 -17.12 -5.40
C GLN A 27 -41.53 -16.91 -5.75
N VAL A 28 -41.08 -17.39 -6.91
CA VAL A 28 -39.71 -17.19 -7.40
C VAL A 28 -39.44 -15.71 -7.64
N GLN A 29 -40.40 -14.95 -8.19
CA GLN A 29 -40.28 -13.51 -8.38
C GLN A 29 -40.10 -12.79 -7.05
N VAL A 30 -40.88 -13.13 -6.02
CA VAL A 30 -40.76 -12.59 -4.67
C VAL A 30 -39.35 -12.81 -4.15
N TRP A 31 -38.87 -14.06 -4.16
CA TRP A 31 -37.53 -14.40 -3.67
C TRP A 31 -36.37 -13.71 -4.40
N LEU A 32 -36.53 -13.38 -5.68
CA LEU A 32 -35.49 -12.76 -6.48
C LEU A 32 -35.53 -11.23 -6.43
N TYR A 33 -36.71 -10.62 -6.42
CA TYR A 33 -36.87 -9.19 -6.67
C TYR A 33 -37.37 -8.39 -5.46
N GLU A 34 -37.96 -9.04 -4.43
CA GLU A 34 -38.30 -8.30 -3.23
C GLU A 34 -37.03 -7.94 -2.44
N PRO A 35 -36.89 -6.65 -2.04
CA PRO A 35 -35.75 -6.21 -1.26
C PRO A 35 -35.77 -6.79 0.14
N ILE A 36 -34.61 -7.24 0.63
CA ILE A 36 -34.37 -7.69 2.00
C ILE A 36 -33.73 -6.55 2.75
N PRO A 37 -34.39 -5.95 3.76
CA PRO A 37 -33.78 -4.93 4.58
C PRO A 37 -32.75 -5.56 5.52
N LEU A 38 -31.50 -5.12 5.43
CA LEU A 38 -30.43 -5.50 6.33
C LEU A 38 -30.33 -4.44 7.43
N SER A 39 -30.56 -4.81 8.68
CA SER A 39 -30.47 -3.92 9.84
C SER A 39 -29.05 -3.41 10.07
N GLU A 40 -28.06 -4.23 9.73
CA GLU A 40 -26.65 -3.92 9.86
C GLU A 40 -25.87 -4.39 8.62
N PRO A 41 -24.70 -3.77 8.31
CA PRO A 41 -23.83 -4.24 7.26
C PRO A 41 -23.38 -5.69 7.48
N THR A 42 -23.76 -6.58 6.55
CA THR A 42 -23.47 -8.01 6.64
C THR A 42 -22.27 -8.38 5.78
N LEU A 43 -21.25 -8.98 6.39
CA LEU A 43 -20.04 -9.44 5.72
C LEU A 43 -20.17 -10.89 5.28
N VAL A 44 -19.92 -11.15 3.99
CA VAL A 44 -19.91 -12.50 3.42
C VAL A 44 -18.65 -12.74 2.63
N THR A 45 -17.82 -13.67 3.05
CA THR A 45 -16.60 -14.07 2.32
C THR A 45 -16.89 -15.20 1.36
N ILE A 46 -16.61 -15.01 0.08
CA ILE A 46 -16.64 -16.03 -0.96
C ILE A 46 -15.20 -16.50 -1.20
N ALA A 47 -14.92 -17.74 -0.78
CA ALA A 47 -13.58 -18.31 -0.97
C ALA A 47 -13.34 -18.67 -2.44
N GLU A 48 -12.09 -18.59 -2.87
CA GLU A 48 -11.68 -19.00 -4.20
C GLU A 48 -12.05 -20.48 -4.47
N GLY A 49 -12.50 -20.80 -5.68
CA GLY A 49 -12.94 -22.14 -6.03
C GLY A 49 -14.28 -22.57 -5.41
N SER A 50 -15.02 -21.66 -4.75
CA SER A 50 -16.34 -22.00 -4.19
C SER A 50 -17.35 -22.27 -5.31
N GLY A 51 -17.96 -23.46 -5.29
CA GLY A 51 -19.08 -23.78 -6.19
C GLY A 51 -20.33 -22.96 -5.86
N LEU A 52 -21.16 -22.68 -6.88
CA LEU A 52 -22.37 -21.85 -6.78
C LEU A 52 -23.32 -22.28 -5.64
N GLY A 53 -23.52 -23.60 -5.44
CA GLY A 53 -24.36 -24.09 -4.34
C GLY A 53 -23.84 -23.73 -2.94
N ARG A 54 -22.50 -23.69 -2.75
CA ARG A 54 -21.89 -23.25 -1.49
C ARG A 54 -22.06 -21.74 -1.32
N ILE A 55 -21.91 -20.98 -2.40
CA ILE A 55 -22.09 -19.53 -2.41
C ILE A 55 -23.52 -19.17 -2.04
N SER A 56 -24.53 -19.72 -2.72
CA SER A 56 -25.95 -19.44 -2.49
C SER A 56 -26.38 -19.82 -1.05
N ASN A 57 -25.95 -20.99 -0.54
CA ASN A 57 -26.22 -21.37 0.83
C ASN A 57 -25.58 -20.43 1.86
N LYS A 58 -24.38 -19.90 1.58
CA LYS A 58 -23.72 -18.96 2.48
C LYS A 58 -24.44 -17.61 2.52
N LEU A 59 -24.87 -17.10 1.35
CA LEU A 59 -25.66 -15.87 1.24
C LEU A 59 -27.01 -15.99 1.93
N TYR A 60 -27.70 -17.14 1.76
CA TYR A 60 -28.96 -17.43 2.44
C TYR A 60 -28.81 -17.46 3.95
N LYS A 61 -27.81 -18.19 4.46
CA LYS A 61 -27.53 -18.25 5.92
C LYS A 61 -27.16 -16.89 6.51
N ALA A 62 -26.57 -16.01 5.71
CA ALA A 62 -26.26 -14.64 6.11
C ALA A 62 -27.46 -13.67 5.99
N GLY A 63 -28.63 -14.14 5.54
CA GLY A 63 -29.82 -13.34 5.38
C GLY A 63 -29.78 -12.33 4.24
N VAL A 64 -28.82 -12.50 3.31
CA VAL A 64 -28.58 -11.55 2.21
C VAL A 64 -29.44 -11.87 0.99
N ILE A 65 -29.90 -13.11 0.87
CA ILE A 65 -30.86 -13.57 -0.16
C ILE A 65 -32.00 -14.35 0.49
N ALA A 66 -33.18 -14.32 -0.13
CA ALA A 66 -34.38 -14.95 0.42
C ALA A 66 -34.43 -16.46 0.23
N ASP A 67 -33.83 -16.99 -0.84
CA ASP A 67 -33.82 -18.42 -1.17
C ASP A 67 -32.57 -18.81 -1.95
N ALA A 68 -31.90 -19.89 -1.50
CA ALA A 68 -30.64 -20.34 -2.08
C ALA A 68 -30.80 -21.01 -3.46
N ASP A 69 -31.88 -21.78 -3.64
CA ASP A 69 -32.10 -22.50 -4.89
C ASP A 69 -32.57 -21.57 -6.00
N SER A 70 -33.47 -20.66 -5.73
CA SER A 70 -33.89 -19.62 -6.68
C SER A 70 -32.71 -18.75 -7.13
N PHE A 71 -31.84 -18.35 -6.22
CA PHE A 71 -30.62 -17.62 -6.54
C PHE A 71 -29.69 -18.44 -7.47
N LYS A 72 -29.46 -19.71 -7.11
CA LYS A 72 -28.63 -20.64 -7.88
C LYS A 72 -29.17 -20.82 -9.32
N TYR A 73 -30.49 -21.08 -9.46
CA TYR A 73 -31.11 -21.28 -10.76
C TYR A 73 -31.10 -19.99 -11.59
N TYR A 74 -31.37 -18.83 -10.96
CA TYR A 74 -31.30 -17.54 -11.62
C TYR A 74 -29.90 -17.22 -12.13
N ALA A 75 -28.86 -17.43 -11.32
CA ALA A 75 -27.47 -17.21 -11.71
C ALA A 75 -27.06 -18.09 -12.91
N LYS A 76 -27.47 -19.37 -12.92
CA LYS A 76 -27.26 -20.30 -14.06
C LYS A 76 -28.03 -19.87 -15.31
N TRP A 77 -29.32 -19.54 -15.16
CA TRP A 77 -30.15 -19.09 -16.27
C TRP A 77 -29.60 -17.85 -16.95
N ARG A 78 -29.07 -16.90 -16.15
CA ARG A 78 -28.39 -15.69 -16.64
C ARG A 78 -26.96 -15.94 -17.12
N GLN A 79 -26.42 -17.16 -17.01
CA GLN A 79 -25.04 -17.53 -17.31
C GLN A 79 -24.00 -16.70 -16.55
N LEU A 80 -24.32 -16.31 -15.30
CA LEU A 80 -23.47 -15.51 -14.43
C LEU A 80 -22.76 -16.33 -13.34
N ASP A 81 -23.07 -17.60 -13.20
CA ASP A 81 -22.54 -18.52 -12.19
C ASP A 81 -21.00 -18.62 -12.21
N ARG A 82 -20.38 -18.60 -13.40
CA ARG A 82 -18.93 -18.62 -13.58
C ARG A 82 -18.25 -17.24 -13.50
N ARG A 83 -19.03 -16.18 -13.38
CA ARG A 83 -18.54 -14.80 -13.33
C ARG A 83 -18.51 -14.23 -11.92
N ILE A 84 -19.00 -14.97 -10.92
CA ILE A 84 -18.92 -14.60 -9.52
C ILE A 84 -17.45 -14.60 -9.09
N LYS A 85 -17.00 -13.46 -8.54
CA LYS A 85 -15.62 -13.30 -8.08
C LYS A 85 -15.49 -13.68 -6.60
N ALA A 86 -14.38 -14.31 -6.25
CA ALA A 86 -14.01 -14.54 -4.86
C ALA A 86 -13.68 -13.22 -4.15
N GLY A 87 -13.85 -13.19 -2.83
CA GLY A 87 -13.55 -12.01 -2.02
C GLY A 87 -14.50 -11.87 -0.83
N GLU A 88 -14.29 -10.85 -0.03
CA GLU A 88 -15.17 -10.46 1.05
C GLU A 88 -16.10 -9.35 0.57
N TYR A 89 -17.38 -9.54 0.75
CA TYR A 89 -18.41 -8.60 0.34
C TYR A 89 -19.13 -8.04 1.55
N GLN A 90 -19.40 -6.75 1.52
CA GLN A 90 -20.25 -6.08 2.50
C GLN A 90 -21.58 -5.73 1.83
N PHE A 91 -22.67 -6.29 2.35
CA PHE A 91 -24.01 -5.99 1.93
C PHE A 91 -24.67 -5.09 2.97
N SER A 92 -25.31 -4.00 2.56
CA SER A 92 -25.95 -3.03 3.45
C SER A 92 -27.19 -2.40 2.81
N GLY A 93 -28.08 -1.89 3.65
CA GLY A 93 -29.32 -1.28 3.21
C GLY A 93 -30.38 -2.33 2.79
N SER A 94 -31.12 -2.05 1.74
CA SER A 94 -32.16 -2.95 1.23
C SER A 94 -31.76 -3.45 -0.15
N LEU A 95 -31.45 -4.76 -0.26
CA LEU A 95 -30.96 -5.40 -1.47
C LEU A 95 -31.85 -6.59 -1.83
N ASN A 96 -32.10 -6.80 -3.12
CA ASN A 96 -32.72 -8.03 -3.60
C ASN A 96 -31.64 -9.02 -4.14
N SER A 97 -32.04 -10.28 -4.33
CA SER A 97 -31.13 -11.35 -4.76
C SER A 97 -30.42 -11.05 -6.09
N THR A 98 -31.08 -10.32 -6.99
CA THR A 98 -30.49 -9.96 -8.29
C THR A 98 -29.43 -8.88 -8.17
N GLN A 99 -29.61 -7.93 -7.25
CA GLN A 99 -28.61 -6.90 -6.94
C GLN A 99 -27.41 -7.51 -6.22
N VAL A 100 -27.63 -8.47 -5.31
CA VAL A 100 -26.57 -9.24 -4.67
C VAL A 100 -25.73 -9.97 -5.75
N LEU A 101 -26.37 -10.68 -6.69
CA LEU A 101 -25.65 -11.35 -7.79
C LEU A 101 -24.85 -10.34 -8.62
N ALA A 102 -25.44 -9.18 -8.94
CA ALA A 102 -24.75 -8.14 -9.70
C ALA A 102 -23.49 -7.63 -8.97
N GLN A 103 -23.53 -7.44 -7.65
CA GLN A 103 -22.33 -7.05 -6.87
C GLN A 103 -21.26 -8.13 -6.90
N LEU A 104 -21.64 -9.42 -6.76
CA LEU A 104 -20.70 -10.54 -6.82
C LEU A 104 -20.03 -10.67 -8.19
N VAL A 105 -20.78 -10.49 -9.28
CA VAL A 105 -20.27 -10.53 -10.66
C VAL A 105 -19.39 -9.33 -10.97
N ALA A 106 -19.78 -8.15 -10.50
CA ALA A 106 -18.95 -6.94 -10.63
C ALA A 106 -17.65 -7.04 -9.82
N GLY A 107 -17.61 -7.90 -8.79
CA GLY A 107 -16.47 -8.02 -7.89
C GLY A 107 -16.31 -6.80 -6.97
N LYS A 108 -17.41 -6.20 -6.53
CA LYS A 108 -17.39 -5.10 -5.57
C LYS A 108 -17.06 -5.63 -4.17
N VAL A 109 -15.84 -6.12 -4.02
CA VAL A 109 -15.32 -6.65 -2.74
C VAL A 109 -15.04 -5.51 -1.76
N LEU A 110 -15.05 -5.85 -0.47
CA LEU A 110 -14.59 -4.92 0.56
C LEU A 110 -13.10 -4.68 0.40
N GLU A 111 -12.73 -3.42 0.21
CA GLU A 111 -11.34 -2.99 0.13
C GLU A 111 -10.84 -2.52 1.50
N TYR A 112 -9.66 -2.94 1.83
CA TYR A 112 -8.85 -2.46 2.94
C TYR A 112 -7.77 -1.54 2.43
N GLN A 113 -7.21 -0.72 3.32
CA GLN A 113 -6.08 0.12 2.98
C GLN A 113 -5.05 0.11 4.09
N ILE A 114 -3.78 0.20 3.68
CA ILE A 114 -2.66 0.41 4.57
C ILE A 114 -1.88 1.63 4.11
N THR A 115 -1.65 2.58 5.02
CA THR A 115 -0.85 3.77 4.75
C THR A 115 0.55 3.58 5.32
N VAL A 116 1.53 3.74 4.45
CA VAL A 116 2.96 3.69 4.77
C VAL A 116 3.50 5.11 4.68
N PRO A 117 3.80 5.76 5.80
CA PRO A 117 4.42 7.08 5.85
C PRO A 117 5.82 7.11 5.21
N GLU A 118 6.21 8.26 4.69
CA GLU A 118 7.57 8.54 4.23
C GLU A 118 8.56 8.45 5.40
N GLY A 119 9.82 8.14 5.11
CA GLY A 119 10.89 8.07 6.10
C GLY A 119 10.88 6.85 7.03
N LEU A 120 9.94 5.90 6.86
CA LEU A 120 9.99 4.60 7.54
C LEU A 120 11.14 3.74 7.01
N ARG A 121 11.57 2.75 7.81
CA ARG A 121 12.47 1.68 7.35
C ARG A 121 11.67 0.52 6.73
N TYR A 122 12.34 -0.30 5.95
CA TYR A 122 11.76 -1.54 5.43
C TYR A 122 11.14 -2.42 6.52
N GLU A 123 11.80 -2.55 7.66
CA GLU A 123 11.28 -3.34 8.79
C GLU A 123 9.97 -2.78 9.36
N ASP A 124 9.80 -1.46 9.37
CA ASP A 124 8.57 -0.81 9.80
C ASP A 124 7.43 -1.07 8.82
N PHE A 125 7.71 -1.05 7.51
CA PHE A 125 6.75 -1.42 6.47
C PHE A 125 6.26 -2.86 6.69
N VAL A 126 7.18 -3.80 6.87
CA VAL A 126 6.86 -5.22 7.12
C VAL A 126 6.03 -5.38 8.41
N ARG A 127 6.37 -4.63 9.45
CA ARG A 127 5.62 -4.62 10.72
C ARG A 127 4.20 -4.11 10.54
N LEU A 128 4.00 -3.01 9.81
CA LEU A 128 2.67 -2.47 9.49
C LEU A 128 1.81 -3.49 8.75
N LEU A 129 2.38 -4.20 7.76
CA LEU A 129 1.67 -5.29 7.07
C LEU A 129 1.24 -6.39 8.03
N GLY A 130 2.13 -6.86 8.89
CA GLY A 130 1.84 -7.93 9.85
C GLY A 130 0.81 -7.55 10.92
N GLN A 131 0.74 -6.28 11.29
CA GLN A 131 -0.21 -5.76 12.27
C GLN A 131 -1.60 -5.49 11.68
N HIS A 132 -1.73 -5.37 10.36
CA HIS A 132 -3.01 -5.08 9.73
C HIS A 132 -3.97 -6.28 9.84
N HIS A 133 -5.16 -6.07 10.43
CA HIS A 133 -6.11 -7.15 10.73
C HIS A 133 -6.52 -8.03 9.54
N ALA A 134 -6.60 -7.46 8.32
CA ALA A 134 -6.88 -8.22 7.11
C ALA A 134 -5.68 -9.03 6.57
N MET A 135 -4.48 -8.81 7.13
CA MET A 135 -3.24 -9.52 6.81
C MET A 135 -2.81 -10.51 7.91
N GLN A 136 -3.46 -10.49 9.08
CA GLN A 136 -3.12 -11.40 10.19
C GLN A 136 -3.15 -12.87 9.76
N GLY A 137 -2.13 -13.63 10.20
CA GLY A 137 -1.98 -15.05 9.89
C GLY A 137 -1.45 -15.35 8.48
N LYS A 138 -1.22 -14.34 7.63
CA LYS A 138 -0.63 -14.53 6.31
C LYS A 138 0.88 -14.43 6.39
N PRO A 139 1.63 -15.31 5.68
CA PRO A 139 3.08 -15.30 5.71
C PRO A 139 3.62 -14.04 5.04
N ILE A 140 4.56 -13.37 5.72
CA ILE A 140 5.32 -12.26 5.14
C ILE A 140 6.61 -12.84 4.55
N PRO A 141 6.89 -12.62 3.25
CA PRO A 141 8.09 -13.16 2.62
C PRO A 141 9.34 -12.51 3.18
N LYS A 142 10.42 -13.27 3.28
CA LYS A 142 11.75 -12.71 3.56
C LYS A 142 12.19 -11.79 2.43
N ALA A 143 12.99 -10.78 2.73
CA ALA A 143 13.49 -9.83 1.73
C ALA A 143 14.14 -10.53 0.54
N SER A 144 15.02 -11.51 0.78
CA SER A 144 15.68 -12.27 -0.28
C SER A 144 14.71 -13.01 -1.21
N GLN A 145 13.56 -13.45 -0.69
CA GLN A 145 12.57 -14.18 -1.48
C GLN A 145 11.85 -13.24 -2.48
N TRP A 146 11.32 -12.11 -2.02
CA TRP A 146 10.62 -11.21 -2.92
C TRP A 146 11.56 -10.46 -3.85
N LEU A 147 12.78 -10.10 -3.40
CA LEU A 147 13.80 -9.52 -4.28
C LEU A 147 14.16 -10.47 -5.43
N SER A 148 14.32 -11.76 -5.12
CA SER A 148 14.58 -12.79 -6.13
C SER A 148 13.39 -12.99 -7.07
N SER A 149 12.16 -13.05 -6.55
CA SER A 149 10.95 -13.24 -7.39
C SER A 149 10.74 -12.09 -8.36
N MET A 150 11.13 -10.88 -7.99
CA MET A 150 11.02 -9.68 -8.83
C MET A 150 12.27 -9.42 -9.70
N HIS A 151 13.22 -10.37 -9.72
CA HIS A 151 14.49 -10.22 -10.46
C HIS A 151 15.20 -8.89 -10.14
N SER A 152 15.12 -8.46 -8.87
CA SER A 152 15.78 -7.24 -8.42
C SER A 152 17.30 -7.37 -8.56
N ARG A 153 17.92 -6.35 -9.16
CA ARG A 153 19.39 -6.25 -9.21
C ARG A 153 20.00 -5.82 -7.87
N TRP A 154 19.17 -5.36 -6.94
CA TRP A 154 19.61 -4.94 -5.62
C TRP A 154 19.35 -6.06 -4.60
N GLN A 155 20.27 -6.22 -3.68
CA GLN A 155 20.22 -7.31 -2.69
C GLN A 155 19.64 -6.87 -1.33
N HIS A 156 19.55 -5.55 -1.10
CA HIS A 156 19.03 -4.99 0.14
C HIS A 156 17.67 -4.33 -0.10
N PRO A 157 16.66 -4.60 0.75
CA PRO A 157 15.28 -4.13 0.52
C PRO A 157 15.06 -2.66 0.89
N GLU A 158 15.98 -2.04 1.65
CA GLU A 158 15.81 -0.67 2.14
C GLU A 158 15.71 0.33 0.99
N GLY A 159 14.76 1.24 1.08
CA GLY A 159 14.47 2.25 0.05
C GLY A 159 13.71 1.73 -1.17
N LEU A 160 13.53 0.42 -1.33
CA LEU A 160 12.95 -0.19 -2.54
C LEU A 160 11.42 -0.25 -2.55
N LEU A 161 10.75 0.17 -1.49
CA LEU A 161 9.30 0.19 -1.38
C LEU A 161 8.82 1.64 -1.28
N PHE A 162 7.92 2.06 -2.17
CA PHE A 162 7.43 3.44 -2.17
C PHE A 162 6.47 3.68 -1.00
N PRO A 163 6.66 4.74 -0.20
CA PRO A 163 5.70 5.11 0.84
C PRO A 163 4.42 5.65 0.21
N SER A 164 3.27 5.03 0.51
CA SER A 164 1.96 5.40 -0.05
C SER A 164 0.83 4.71 0.71
N THR A 165 -0.41 5.04 0.33
CA THR A 165 -1.58 4.26 0.73
C THR A 165 -1.85 3.18 -0.32
N TYR A 166 -1.85 1.91 0.12
CA TYR A 166 -2.12 0.74 -0.71
C TYR A 166 -3.50 0.19 -0.39
N ARG A 167 -4.30 -0.06 -1.45
CA ARG A 167 -5.61 -0.71 -1.34
C ARG A 167 -5.49 -2.17 -1.70
N PHE A 168 -6.21 -3.01 -0.98
CA PHE A 168 -6.18 -4.45 -1.19
C PHE A 168 -7.47 -5.11 -0.69
N ALA A 169 -7.80 -6.27 -1.23
CA ALA A 169 -8.92 -7.09 -0.77
C ALA A 169 -8.43 -8.15 0.24
N ARG A 170 -9.36 -8.75 0.97
CA ARG A 170 -9.01 -9.75 1.99
C ARG A 170 -8.23 -10.96 1.47
N HIS A 171 -8.39 -11.33 0.22
CA HIS A 171 -7.66 -12.45 -0.39
C HIS A 171 -6.20 -12.12 -0.71
N ASN A 172 -5.84 -10.84 -0.87
CA ASN A 172 -4.45 -10.45 -1.11
C ASN A 172 -3.53 -10.91 0.02
N VAL A 173 -2.29 -11.22 -0.34
CA VAL A 173 -1.23 -11.59 0.61
C VAL A 173 -0.21 -10.44 0.76
N PRO A 174 0.60 -10.42 1.83
CA PRO A 174 1.61 -9.37 2.02
C PRO A 174 2.54 -9.16 0.82
N LEU A 175 2.85 -10.23 0.07
CA LEU A 175 3.67 -10.13 -1.14
C LEU A 175 3.04 -9.20 -2.18
N ASP A 176 1.72 -9.24 -2.39
CA ASP A 176 1.04 -8.40 -3.38
C ASP A 176 1.25 -6.91 -3.09
N ILE A 177 1.26 -6.53 -1.81
CA ILE A 177 1.47 -5.14 -1.39
C ILE A 177 2.94 -4.73 -1.54
N ILE A 178 3.86 -5.64 -1.19
CA ILE A 178 5.30 -5.44 -1.40
C ILE A 178 5.59 -5.24 -2.88
N GLU A 179 5.02 -6.07 -3.77
CA GLU A 179 5.19 -5.95 -5.22
C GLU A 179 4.65 -4.62 -5.75
N GLN A 180 3.44 -4.22 -5.34
CA GLN A 180 2.88 -2.92 -5.72
C GLN A 180 3.78 -1.76 -5.26
N ALA A 181 4.28 -1.82 -4.02
CA ALA A 181 5.15 -0.78 -3.47
C ALA A 181 6.50 -0.72 -4.19
N HIS A 182 7.07 -1.87 -4.54
CA HIS A 182 8.33 -1.96 -5.28
C HIS A 182 8.18 -1.45 -6.72
N LEU A 183 7.17 -1.90 -7.44
CA LEU A 183 6.91 -1.43 -8.82
C LEU A 183 6.68 0.07 -8.86
N LYS A 184 5.95 0.61 -7.88
CA LYS A 184 5.73 2.06 -7.76
C LYS A 184 7.03 2.80 -7.48
N GLN A 185 7.90 2.27 -6.61
CA GLN A 185 9.22 2.85 -6.34
C GLN A 185 10.08 2.91 -7.60
N LEU A 186 10.12 1.82 -8.36
CA LEU A 186 10.86 1.77 -9.63
C LEU A 186 10.32 2.79 -10.63
N GLN A 187 9.01 2.87 -10.78
CA GLN A 187 8.37 3.83 -11.69
C GLN A 187 8.70 5.27 -11.31
N VAL A 188 8.54 5.62 -10.03
CA VAL A 188 8.83 6.97 -9.53
C VAL A 188 10.29 7.32 -9.73
N LEU A 189 11.20 6.41 -9.36
CA LEU A 189 12.64 6.64 -9.49
C LEU A 189 13.09 6.78 -10.94
N GLN A 190 12.60 5.92 -11.84
CA GLN A 190 12.93 5.98 -13.26
C GLN A 190 12.41 7.26 -13.91
N SER A 191 11.17 7.66 -13.61
CA SER A 191 10.60 8.90 -14.13
C SER A 191 11.41 10.11 -13.65
N ALA A 192 11.70 10.19 -12.35
CA ALA A 192 12.48 11.30 -11.79
C ALA A 192 13.91 11.34 -12.32
N TRP A 193 14.55 10.17 -12.47
CA TRP A 193 15.90 10.07 -13.02
C TRP A 193 16.00 10.55 -14.47
N ALA A 194 14.97 10.32 -15.27
CA ALA A 194 14.93 10.78 -16.66
C ALA A 194 14.91 12.33 -16.77
N GLU A 195 14.35 12.99 -15.77
CA GLU A 195 14.20 14.45 -15.71
C GLU A 195 15.27 15.13 -14.84
N ARG A 196 16.29 14.39 -14.36
CA ARG A 196 17.29 14.91 -13.42
C ARG A 196 18.09 16.09 -13.97
N ALA A 197 18.54 16.92 -13.06
CA ALA A 197 19.51 17.99 -13.40
C ALA A 197 20.83 17.39 -13.91
N ASP A 198 21.58 18.19 -14.65
CA ASP A 198 22.92 17.84 -15.12
C ASP A 198 23.95 17.86 -13.97
N ASP A 199 25.12 17.26 -14.19
CA ASP A 199 26.30 17.32 -13.30
C ASP A 199 26.06 16.81 -11.86
N LEU A 200 25.10 15.89 -11.67
CA LEU A 200 24.88 15.24 -10.38
C LEU A 200 25.97 14.18 -10.11
N PRO A 201 26.44 14.06 -8.85
CA PRO A 201 27.48 13.10 -8.46
C PRO A 201 26.92 11.69 -8.20
N TYR A 202 26.07 11.21 -9.11
CA TYR A 202 25.43 9.90 -9.02
C TYR A 202 25.74 9.08 -10.26
N ASP A 203 26.24 7.84 -10.07
CA ASP A 203 26.50 6.92 -11.16
C ASP A 203 25.25 6.18 -11.63
N SER A 204 24.20 6.13 -10.77
CA SER A 204 22.99 5.36 -11.02
C SER A 204 21.75 5.98 -10.34
N PRO A 205 20.53 5.61 -10.79
CA PRO A 205 19.30 5.95 -10.06
C PRO A 205 19.31 5.49 -8.60
N TYR A 206 20.05 4.43 -8.29
CA TYR A 206 20.13 3.93 -6.92
C TYR A 206 20.92 4.87 -6.00
N ASP A 207 21.96 5.52 -6.50
CA ASP A 207 22.71 6.51 -5.74
C ASP A 207 21.83 7.73 -5.40
N ALA A 208 21.00 8.14 -6.36
CA ALA A 208 19.98 9.17 -6.11
C ALA A 208 18.95 8.71 -5.06
N LEU A 209 18.57 7.44 -5.05
CA LEU A 209 17.67 6.88 -4.04
C LEU A 209 18.32 6.86 -2.64
N ILE A 210 19.61 6.52 -2.57
CA ILE A 210 20.37 6.59 -1.32
C ILE A 210 20.37 8.04 -0.80
N MET A 211 20.71 9.01 -1.64
CA MET A 211 20.70 10.42 -1.25
C MET A 211 19.29 10.89 -0.84
N ALA A 212 18.26 10.52 -1.60
CA ALA A 212 16.87 10.83 -1.26
C ALA A 212 16.48 10.33 0.12
N SER A 213 16.93 9.12 0.49
CA SER A 213 16.65 8.54 1.81
C SER A 213 17.33 9.31 2.96
N ILE A 214 18.48 9.91 2.70
CA ILE A 214 19.19 10.79 3.65
C ILE A 214 18.42 12.10 3.80
N ILE A 215 18.07 12.74 2.68
CA ILE A 215 17.30 14.00 2.66
C ILE A 215 15.95 13.82 3.37
N GLU A 216 15.27 12.69 3.14
CA GLU A 216 14.00 12.35 3.81
C GLU A 216 14.14 12.34 5.33
N LYS A 217 15.27 11.89 5.84
CA LYS A 217 15.54 11.82 7.30
C LYS A 217 16.09 13.11 7.90
N GLU A 218 16.59 14.02 7.07
CA GLU A 218 17.17 15.29 7.54
C GLU A 218 16.11 16.36 7.81
N THR A 219 15.11 16.46 6.99
CA THR A 219 14.12 17.55 7.14
C THR A 219 12.71 17.13 6.77
N GLY A 220 11.76 17.48 7.65
CA GLY A 220 10.34 17.50 7.34
C GLY A 220 9.87 18.78 6.65
N LEU A 221 10.74 19.82 6.58
CA LEU A 221 10.38 21.13 6.03
C LEU A 221 10.56 21.13 4.51
N ALA A 222 9.45 21.14 3.79
CA ALA A 222 9.44 21.05 2.33
C ALA A 222 10.26 22.17 1.64
N SER A 223 10.25 23.38 2.18
CA SER A 223 10.97 24.54 1.63
C SER A 223 12.49 24.43 1.69
N GLU A 224 13.04 23.60 2.60
CA GLU A 224 14.49 23.46 2.75
C GLU A 224 15.05 22.19 2.08
N ARG A 225 14.19 21.30 1.62
CA ARG A 225 14.58 19.97 1.10
C ARG A 225 15.58 20.07 -0.06
N ALA A 226 15.30 20.94 -1.05
CA ALA A 226 16.19 21.16 -2.19
C ALA A 226 17.51 21.83 -1.77
N THR A 227 17.49 22.73 -0.77
CA THR A 227 18.69 23.40 -0.25
C THR A 227 19.60 22.42 0.48
N ILE A 228 19.03 21.54 1.31
CA ILE A 228 19.77 20.46 2.00
C ILE A 228 20.36 19.50 0.98
N ALA A 229 19.60 19.11 -0.04
CA ALA A 229 20.09 18.31 -1.15
C ALA A 229 21.30 18.98 -1.83
N GLY A 230 21.22 20.29 -2.09
CA GLY A 230 22.32 21.07 -2.65
C GLY A 230 23.59 21.06 -1.79
N VAL A 231 23.45 21.12 -0.47
CA VAL A 231 24.62 20.98 0.43
C VAL A 231 25.27 19.61 0.28
N PHE A 232 24.49 18.53 0.30
CA PHE A 232 25.03 17.16 0.18
C PHE A 232 25.65 16.90 -1.19
N VAL A 233 25.02 17.34 -2.28
CA VAL A 233 25.54 17.22 -3.64
C VAL A 233 26.89 17.92 -3.77
N ARG A 234 27.00 19.18 -3.31
CA ARG A 234 28.27 19.93 -3.33
C ARG A 234 29.35 19.27 -2.46
N ARG A 235 28.98 18.68 -1.32
CA ARG A 235 29.92 17.91 -0.50
C ARG A 235 30.46 16.67 -1.24
N LEU A 236 29.60 15.91 -1.90
CA LEU A 236 30.02 14.77 -2.72
C LEU A 236 30.96 15.21 -3.85
N GLN A 237 30.58 16.24 -4.62
CA GLN A 237 31.42 16.79 -5.71
C GLN A 237 32.81 17.25 -5.23
N LYS A 238 32.90 17.77 -3.99
CA LYS A 238 34.17 18.18 -3.37
C LYS A 238 34.91 17.04 -2.63
N GLY A 239 34.39 15.81 -2.69
CA GLY A 239 34.95 14.68 -1.95
C GLY A 239 34.90 14.87 -0.42
N MET A 240 34.00 15.70 0.10
CA MET A 240 33.79 15.87 1.54
C MET A 240 32.95 14.71 2.09
N LYS A 241 33.11 14.44 3.39
CA LYS A 241 32.22 13.51 4.13
C LYS A 241 30.84 14.14 4.26
N LEU A 242 29.76 13.34 4.16
CA LEU A 242 28.39 13.85 4.34
C LEU A 242 28.11 14.29 5.78
N GLN A 243 28.60 13.57 6.77
CA GLN A 243 28.50 13.89 8.20
C GLN A 243 27.07 14.15 8.64
N THR A 244 26.19 13.18 8.40
CA THR A 244 24.76 13.27 8.68
C THR A 244 24.35 12.21 9.71
N ASP A 245 23.70 12.65 10.78
CA ASP A 245 23.31 11.84 11.93
C ASP A 245 22.38 10.68 11.56
N PRO A 246 21.37 10.82 10.67
CA PRO A 246 20.51 9.73 10.26
C PRO A 246 21.24 8.48 9.76
N THR A 247 22.39 8.63 9.10
CA THR A 247 23.19 7.50 8.63
C THR A 247 23.84 6.73 9.77
N VAL A 248 24.30 7.45 10.80
CA VAL A 248 24.83 6.86 12.03
C VAL A 248 23.75 6.09 12.78
N ILE A 249 22.57 6.74 12.96
CA ILE A 249 21.38 6.11 13.59
C ILE A 249 20.99 4.83 12.86
N TYR A 250 20.98 4.84 11.52
CA TYR A 250 20.69 3.65 10.74
C TYR A 250 21.72 2.55 10.97
N GLY A 251 23.01 2.89 10.93
CA GLY A 251 24.10 1.95 11.16
C GLY A 251 24.12 1.36 12.58
N MET A 252 23.67 2.11 13.60
CA MET A 252 23.47 1.61 14.96
C MET A 252 22.32 0.60 15.08
N GLY A 253 21.32 0.68 14.21
CA GLY A 253 20.15 -0.19 14.26
C GLY A 253 19.51 -0.27 15.64
N ALA A 254 19.34 -1.46 16.19
CA ALA A 254 18.73 -1.69 17.50
C ALA A 254 19.54 -1.14 18.70
N ALA A 255 20.82 -0.81 18.51
CA ALA A 255 21.65 -0.19 19.55
C ALA A 255 21.31 1.30 19.78
N PHE A 256 20.64 1.95 18.85
CA PHE A 256 20.18 3.34 19.02
C PHE A 256 19.14 3.45 20.14
N LYS A 257 19.41 4.28 21.15
CA LYS A 257 18.55 4.49 22.33
C LYS A 257 18.00 5.93 22.43
N GLY A 258 17.80 6.58 21.28
CA GLY A 258 17.19 7.92 21.22
C GLY A 258 18.18 9.08 21.27
N ASN A 259 19.48 8.84 21.49
CA ASN A 259 20.51 9.86 21.49
C ASN A 259 21.81 9.33 20.86
N ILE A 260 22.50 10.18 20.11
CA ILE A 260 23.83 9.90 19.53
C ILE A 260 24.90 10.43 20.48
N ARG A 261 25.85 9.58 20.84
CA ARG A 261 27.03 9.93 21.63
C ARG A 261 28.19 10.29 20.73
N ARG A 262 29.17 11.04 21.26
CA ARG A 262 30.39 11.36 20.50
C ARG A 262 31.16 10.12 20.03
N SER A 263 31.15 9.05 20.82
CA SER A 263 31.72 7.74 20.41
C SER A 263 31.05 7.16 19.18
N ASP A 264 29.72 7.33 19.04
CA ASP A 264 28.97 6.77 17.91
C ASP A 264 29.38 7.42 16.59
N LEU A 265 29.73 8.72 16.61
CA LEU A 265 30.23 9.45 15.45
C LEU A 265 31.61 8.97 14.96
N THR A 266 32.35 8.27 15.82
CA THR A 266 33.70 7.72 15.50
C THR A 266 33.70 6.21 15.31
N THR A 267 32.58 5.55 15.61
CA THR A 267 32.45 4.10 15.43
C THR A 267 32.41 3.75 13.95
N ASP A 268 33.30 2.84 13.54
CA ASP A 268 33.38 2.41 12.14
C ASP A 268 32.24 1.43 11.80
N THR A 269 31.25 1.96 11.07
CA THR A 269 30.19 1.17 10.42
C THR A 269 30.08 1.57 8.96
N PRO A 270 29.64 0.68 8.06
CA PRO A 270 29.52 1.02 6.63
C PRO A 270 28.61 2.22 6.34
N TYR A 271 27.73 2.57 7.29
CA TYR A 271 26.80 3.68 7.17
C TYR A 271 27.31 4.98 7.81
N ASN A 272 28.43 4.95 8.58
CA ASN A 272 28.87 6.14 9.30
C ASN A 272 29.53 7.15 8.35
N THR A 273 28.77 8.14 7.91
CA THR A 273 29.26 9.23 7.03
C THR A 273 30.14 10.27 7.72
N TYR A 274 30.38 10.16 9.02
CA TYR A 274 31.46 10.88 9.73
C TYR A 274 32.81 10.18 9.57
N VAL A 275 32.80 8.86 9.33
CA VAL A 275 34.02 8.06 9.12
C VAL A 275 34.31 7.89 7.64
N HIS A 276 33.32 7.48 6.86
CA HIS A 276 33.46 7.20 5.43
C HIS A 276 33.09 8.40 4.56
N ARG A 277 33.71 8.49 3.36
CA ARG A 277 33.38 9.43 2.30
C ARG A 277 32.38 8.81 1.34
N GLY A 278 31.64 9.63 0.61
CA GLY A 278 30.66 9.17 -0.36
C GLY A 278 29.32 8.82 0.26
N LEU A 279 28.51 8.11 -0.51
CA LEU A 279 27.21 7.60 -0.11
C LEU A 279 27.36 6.35 0.75
N PRO A 280 26.43 6.08 1.69
CA PRO A 280 26.34 4.78 2.36
C PRO A 280 25.95 3.67 1.36
N PRO A 281 26.16 2.38 1.71
CA PRO A 281 25.98 1.28 0.76
C PRO A 281 24.54 1.06 0.29
N THR A 282 23.54 1.51 1.07
CA THR A 282 22.11 1.41 0.73
C THR A 282 21.36 2.66 1.19
N PRO A 283 20.12 2.87 0.73
CA PRO A 283 19.21 3.79 1.40
C PRO A 283 19.09 3.49 2.89
N ILE A 284 18.66 4.46 3.67
CA ILE A 284 18.48 4.37 5.13
C ILE A 284 17.02 4.52 5.57
N ALA A 285 16.13 4.74 4.62
CA ALA A 285 14.68 4.87 4.82
C ALA A 285 13.95 4.70 3.48
N LEU A 286 12.63 4.68 3.52
CA LEU A 286 11.74 4.74 2.36
C LEU A 286 11.45 6.19 2.01
N PRO A 287 12.12 6.79 1.00
CA PRO A 287 11.93 8.19 0.66
C PRO A 287 10.64 8.39 -0.15
N GLY A 288 9.97 9.51 0.09
CA GLY A 288 8.85 9.98 -0.71
C GLY A 288 9.30 10.65 -2.02
N ARG A 289 8.33 10.95 -2.88
CA ARG A 289 8.57 11.61 -4.18
C ARG A 289 9.32 12.91 -4.01
N ALA A 290 8.98 13.73 -3.04
CA ALA A 290 9.60 15.04 -2.84
C ALA A 290 11.08 14.96 -2.44
N ALA A 291 11.49 13.94 -1.71
CA ALA A 291 12.90 13.71 -1.37
C ALA A 291 13.70 13.21 -2.59
N ILE A 292 13.08 12.35 -3.42
CA ILE A 292 13.67 11.88 -4.67
C ILE A 292 13.86 13.06 -5.64
N ASP A 293 12.84 13.90 -5.80
CA ASP A 293 12.92 15.09 -6.66
C ASP A 293 13.98 16.08 -6.16
N ALA A 294 14.08 16.29 -4.83
CA ALA A 294 15.11 17.15 -4.26
C ALA A 294 16.54 16.62 -4.47
N ALA A 295 16.75 15.30 -4.38
CA ALA A 295 18.03 14.69 -4.67
C ALA A 295 18.46 14.89 -6.13
N LEU A 296 17.49 14.88 -7.05
CA LEU A 296 17.69 15.00 -8.49
C LEU A 296 17.64 16.45 -9.02
N HIS A 297 17.09 17.39 -8.23
CA HIS A 297 17.03 18.82 -8.52
C HIS A 297 17.47 19.62 -7.29
N PRO A 298 18.74 19.47 -6.88
CA PRO A 298 19.28 20.19 -5.72
C PRO A 298 19.30 21.70 -5.99
N ALA A 299 19.02 22.50 -4.96
CA ALA A 299 19.09 23.95 -5.10
C ALA A 299 20.55 24.41 -5.36
N GLU A 300 20.69 25.33 -6.28
CA GLU A 300 21.95 26.03 -6.52
C GLU A 300 22.41 26.79 -5.27
N GLY A 301 23.68 27.21 -5.23
CA GLY A 301 24.26 27.99 -4.15
C GLY A 301 25.64 27.51 -3.75
N SER A 302 26.17 28.06 -2.66
CA SER A 302 27.54 27.85 -2.17
C SER A 302 27.60 27.10 -0.83
N SER A 303 26.47 26.95 -0.13
CA SER A 303 26.44 26.41 1.23
C SER A 303 26.92 24.96 1.30
N LEU A 304 27.85 24.70 2.21
CA LEU A 304 28.47 23.40 2.49
C LEU A 304 28.08 22.85 3.88
N PHE A 305 27.46 23.68 4.71
CA PHE A 305 27.10 23.35 6.08
C PHE A 305 25.70 23.84 6.41
N PHE A 306 25.04 23.16 7.33
CA PHE A 306 23.80 23.61 7.95
C PHE A 306 23.75 23.17 9.40
N VAL A 307 22.92 23.82 10.21
CA VAL A 307 22.66 23.49 11.61
C VAL A 307 21.22 23.82 11.95
N ALA A 308 20.56 22.96 12.73
CA ALA A 308 19.18 23.18 13.17
C ALA A 308 19.08 24.43 14.05
N ARG A 309 18.03 25.25 13.81
CA ARG A 309 17.74 26.44 14.61
C ARG A 309 16.93 26.13 15.88
N GLY A 310 16.32 24.95 15.95
CA GLY A 310 15.46 24.53 17.05
C GLY A 310 13.98 24.82 16.84
N ASP A 311 13.60 25.45 15.76
CA ASP A 311 12.21 25.72 15.31
C ASP A 311 11.78 24.82 14.13
N GLY A 312 12.57 23.79 13.83
CA GLY A 312 12.38 22.90 12.68
C GLY A 312 13.07 23.36 11.39
N SER A 313 13.64 24.57 11.38
CA SER A 313 14.41 25.12 10.25
C SER A 313 15.92 25.02 10.47
N HIS A 314 16.69 25.30 9.40
CA HIS A 314 18.15 25.25 9.42
C HIS A 314 18.79 26.61 9.08
N ALA A 315 19.96 26.84 9.65
CA ALA A 315 20.85 27.93 9.25
C ALA A 315 21.96 27.36 8.37
N PHE A 316 22.03 27.83 7.13
CA PHE A 316 23.00 27.41 6.15
C PHE A 316 24.27 28.26 6.24
N ALA A 317 25.41 27.72 5.83
CA ALA A 317 26.70 28.40 5.83
C ALA A 317 27.62 27.84 4.72
N ASP A 318 28.38 28.73 4.10
CA ASP A 318 29.29 28.37 3.02
C ASP A 318 30.66 27.95 3.55
N THR A 319 31.06 28.48 4.70
CA THR A 319 32.36 28.24 5.30
C THR A 319 32.24 27.65 6.71
N TYR A 320 33.28 26.92 7.14
CA TYR A 320 33.33 26.35 8.46
C TYR A 320 33.29 27.38 9.59
N PRO A 321 33.98 28.55 9.53
CA PRO A 321 33.83 29.62 10.52
C PRO A 321 32.38 30.11 10.67
N GLN A 322 31.65 30.30 9.57
CA GLN A 322 30.23 30.69 9.59
C GLN A 322 29.38 29.59 10.25
N HIS A 323 29.64 28.33 9.92
CA HIS A 323 28.97 27.21 10.53
C HIS A 323 29.20 27.18 12.06
N GLN A 324 30.45 27.35 12.51
CA GLN A 324 30.75 27.42 13.94
C GLN A 324 30.03 28.59 14.65
N ALA A 325 29.90 29.74 13.98
CA ALA A 325 29.12 30.87 14.50
C ALA A 325 27.62 30.48 14.64
N ASN A 326 27.05 29.80 13.64
CA ASN A 326 25.68 29.31 13.72
C ASN A 326 25.49 28.26 14.84
N VAL A 327 26.43 27.31 14.98
CA VAL A 327 26.39 26.33 16.10
C VAL A 327 26.39 27.03 17.46
N ARG A 328 27.28 28.01 17.68
CA ARG A 328 27.29 28.80 18.92
C ARG A 328 25.97 29.54 19.13
N LYS A 329 25.39 30.09 18.07
CA LYS A 329 24.14 30.87 18.14
C LYS A 329 22.92 30.01 18.45
N TYR A 330 22.79 28.82 17.82
CA TYR A 330 21.55 28.06 17.87
C TYR A 330 21.60 26.81 18.75
N GLN A 331 22.79 26.23 18.99
CA GLN A 331 22.90 24.99 19.77
C GLN A 331 23.57 25.18 21.14
N LEU A 332 24.49 26.13 21.29
CA LEU A 332 25.25 26.29 22.52
C LEU A 332 24.75 27.43 23.44
N LYS A 333 23.79 28.25 22.97
CA LYS A 333 23.08 29.20 23.84
C LYS A 333 21.89 28.48 24.48
N LYS A 334 22.13 27.89 25.64
CA LYS A 334 21.10 27.54 26.62
C LYS A 334 21.34 28.37 27.86
#